data_c6fa2c63a5fe41c1ace3e18e815e6515
#
_entry.id   c6fa2c63a5fe41c1ace3e18e815e6515
#
_cell.length_a   1.000
_cell.length_b   1.000
_cell.length_c   1.000
_cell.angle_alpha   90.00
_cell.angle_beta   90.00
_cell.angle_gamma   90.00
#
_symmetry.space_group_name_H-M   'P 1'
#
loop_
_entity.id
_entity.type
_entity.pdbx_description
1 polymer ?
#
loop_
_entity_poly.entity_id
_entity_poly.type
_entity_poly.pdbx_seq_one_letter_code
_entity_poly.pdbx_strand_id
1 'polypeptide(L)'
;MTEKIEGSKFLDSMILGSLLGDGSIEMPTGYAVNPRISFTQATWEKDYIDYKHDLCNELYKTNNVREAHNNTYRFGISSKEKILTESMIAKTRYENNTRKLPKIDEINPVVILFWYLDDGSLTITETKRKNRKNSLSRKLKISLQSYKDDDILKFISDFKKKYDIEFKPQYETIKGNKKIVSICLNNNLKEIIKFMDLIYPYKNLIPECMHYKFCICYKKTLQMKSDDYSKYNNCDIINTGICTCRKKDFSHLL
;
A
#
# COMPACT_ATOMS: atom_id res chain seq x y z
N MET A 1 -14.92 -17.08 2.91
CA MET A 1 -14.08 -18.07 2.20
C MET A 1 -13.03 -17.29 1.41
N THR A 2 -11.77 -17.33 1.85
CA THR A 2 -10.64 -16.75 1.10
C THR A 2 -10.27 -17.78 0.03
N GLU A 3 -10.61 -17.51 -1.24
CA GLU A 3 -10.05 -18.27 -2.34
C GLU A 3 -8.53 -18.21 -2.25
N LYS A 4 -7.87 -19.37 -2.14
CA LYS A 4 -6.42 -19.47 -2.31
C LYS A 4 -6.11 -19.03 -3.75
N ILE A 5 -5.53 -17.85 -3.89
CA ILE A 5 -5.04 -17.37 -5.19
C ILE A 5 -3.90 -18.30 -5.60
N GLU A 6 -4.02 -18.97 -6.72
CA GLU A 6 -2.96 -19.82 -7.30
C GLU A 6 -1.67 -19.03 -7.50
N GLY A 7 -0.49 -19.66 -7.36
CA GLY A 7 0.80 -18.99 -7.27
C GLY A 7 1.08 -17.94 -8.36
N SER A 8 0.77 -18.21 -9.62
CA SER A 8 0.96 -17.23 -10.71
C SER A 8 0.06 -16.00 -10.57
N LYS A 9 -1.22 -16.20 -10.16
CA LYS A 9 -2.16 -15.08 -9.93
C LYS A 9 -1.77 -14.23 -8.73
N PHE A 10 -1.20 -14.84 -7.69
CA PHE A 10 -0.66 -14.11 -6.55
C PHE A 10 0.48 -13.20 -6.97
N LEU A 11 1.43 -13.74 -7.74
CA LEU A 11 2.60 -13.00 -8.23
C LEU A 11 2.21 -11.86 -9.17
N ASP A 12 1.30 -12.08 -10.11
CA ASP A 12 0.78 -11.04 -11.00
C ASP A 12 0.07 -9.93 -10.21
N SER A 13 -0.66 -10.30 -9.16
CA SER A 13 -1.33 -9.34 -8.27
C SER A 13 -0.31 -8.55 -7.45
N MET A 14 0.74 -9.19 -6.95
CA MET A 14 1.85 -8.52 -6.25
C MET A 14 2.54 -7.52 -7.18
N ILE A 15 2.87 -7.92 -8.41
CA ILE A 15 3.50 -7.04 -9.41
C ILE A 15 2.60 -5.85 -9.72
N LEU A 16 1.30 -6.09 -9.98
CA LEU A 16 0.35 -5.03 -10.25
C LEU A 16 0.21 -4.06 -9.07
N GLY A 17 0.06 -4.59 -7.84
CA GLY A 17 -0.01 -3.77 -6.63
C GLY A 17 1.22 -2.91 -6.42
N SER A 18 2.42 -3.49 -6.62
CA SER A 18 3.67 -2.75 -6.54
C SER A 18 3.82 -1.70 -7.66
N LEU A 19 3.33 -1.95 -8.87
CA LEU A 19 3.32 -0.96 -9.96
C LEU A 19 2.38 0.21 -9.68
N LEU A 20 1.37 0.03 -8.83
CA LEU A 20 0.54 1.13 -8.34
C LEU A 20 1.26 1.97 -7.29
N GLY A 21 2.21 1.39 -6.56
CA GLY A 21 3.07 2.03 -5.56
C GLY A 21 4.48 2.33 -6.07
N ASP A 22 5.48 1.74 -5.44
CA ASP A 22 6.93 2.00 -5.65
C ASP A 22 7.52 1.33 -6.90
N GLY A 23 6.75 0.46 -7.57
CA GLY A 23 7.16 -0.16 -8.82
C GLY A 23 7.08 0.80 -10.01
N SER A 24 7.89 0.53 -11.02
CA SER A 24 7.90 1.32 -12.25
C SER A 24 8.04 0.44 -13.50
N ILE A 25 7.50 0.93 -14.61
CA ILE A 25 7.79 0.40 -15.93
C ILE A 25 8.76 1.36 -16.61
N GLU A 26 9.96 0.88 -16.88
CA GLU A 26 11.00 1.61 -17.57
C GLU A 26 10.86 1.40 -19.07
N MET A 27 10.54 2.49 -19.75
CA MET A 27 10.47 2.46 -21.21
C MET A 27 11.87 2.35 -21.83
N PRO A 28 11.99 1.74 -23.01
CA PRO A 28 13.27 1.61 -23.66
C PRO A 28 13.94 2.96 -23.93
N THR A 29 15.22 3.05 -23.62
CA THR A 29 16.07 4.21 -23.94
C THR A 29 17.38 3.75 -24.55
N GLY A 30 17.91 4.49 -25.51
CA GLY A 30 19.15 4.15 -26.20
C GLY A 30 19.02 2.82 -26.96
N TYR A 31 19.89 1.86 -26.64
CA TYR A 31 19.93 0.53 -27.32
C TYR A 31 18.92 -0.48 -26.76
N ALA A 32 18.20 -0.15 -25.68
CA ALA A 32 17.16 -1.03 -25.14
C ALA A 32 15.97 -1.10 -26.09
N VAL A 33 15.49 -2.29 -26.40
CA VAL A 33 14.40 -2.51 -27.36
C VAL A 33 13.05 -2.70 -26.65
N ASN A 34 13.07 -3.24 -25.43
CA ASN A 34 11.85 -3.60 -24.71
C ASN A 34 11.74 -2.88 -23.36
N PRO A 35 10.52 -2.52 -22.92
CA PRO A 35 10.29 -2.03 -21.57
C PRO A 35 10.57 -3.14 -20.55
N ARG A 36 10.84 -2.74 -19.31
CA ARG A 36 11.03 -3.65 -18.18
C ARG A 36 10.33 -3.17 -16.93
N ILE A 37 9.92 -4.10 -16.08
CA ILE A 37 9.39 -3.80 -14.75
C ILE A 37 10.55 -3.68 -13.77
N SER A 38 10.50 -2.69 -12.89
CA SER A 38 11.51 -2.41 -11.89
C SER A 38 10.86 -2.08 -10.54
N PHE A 39 11.48 -2.56 -9.46
CA PHE A 39 11.07 -2.31 -8.10
C PHE A 39 12.19 -1.58 -7.36
N THR A 40 11.84 -0.62 -6.55
CA THR A 40 12.78 0.17 -5.74
C THR A 40 12.19 0.33 -4.34
N GLN A 41 13.03 0.10 -3.30
CA GLN A 41 12.64 0.27 -1.91
C GLN A 41 13.75 0.99 -1.15
N ALA A 42 13.39 1.67 -0.08
CA ALA A 42 14.35 2.31 0.81
C ALA A 42 15.27 1.26 1.48
N THR A 43 16.50 1.66 1.86
CA THR A 43 17.50 0.73 2.44
C THR A 43 17.02 0.03 3.70
N TRP A 44 16.16 0.67 4.50
CA TRP A 44 15.58 0.06 5.71
C TRP A 44 14.47 -0.96 5.42
N GLU A 45 14.05 -1.10 4.16
CA GLU A 45 13.08 -2.10 3.68
C GLU A 45 13.76 -3.18 2.82
N LYS A 46 15.05 -3.45 3.07
CA LYS A 46 15.82 -4.43 2.30
C LYS A 46 15.15 -5.81 2.30
N ASP A 47 14.72 -6.30 3.43
CA ASP A 47 14.06 -7.62 3.52
C ASP A 47 12.77 -7.67 2.69
N TYR A 48 12.09 -6.55 2.53
CA TYR A 48 10.88 -6.47 1.72
C TYR A 48 11.18 -6.49 0.21
N ILE A 49 12.24 -5.84 -0.24
CA ILE A 49 12.63 -5.90 -1.66
C ILE A 49 13.24 -7.27 -2.00
N ASP A 50 14.01 -7.89 -1.10
CA ASP A 50 14.52 -9.24 -1.26
C ASP A 50 13.37 -10.25 -1.38
N TYR A 51 12.35 -10.14 -0.52
CA TYR A 51 11.14 -10.96 -0.61
C TYR A 51 10.42 -10.82 -1.97
N LYS A 52 10.23 -9.58 -2.48
CA LYS A 52 9.64 -9.37 -3.81
C LYS A 52 10.48 -9.98 -4.92
N HIS A 53 11.82 -9.87 -4.80
CA HIS A 53 12.76 -10.44 -5.75
C HIS A 53 12.64 -11.97 -5.80
N ASP A 54 12.65 -12.63 -4.64
CA ASP A 54 12.58 -14.07 -4.54
C ASP A 54 11.27 -14.61 -5.14
N LEU A 55 10.12 -13.97 -4.82
CA LEU A 55 8.84 -14.30 -5.43
C LEU A 55 8.86 -14.13 -6.96
N CYS A 56 9.42 -13.03 -7.46
CA CYS A 56 9.51 -12.82 -8.90
C CYS A 56 10.42 -13.86 -9.57
N ASN A 57 11.51 -14.25 -8.90
CA ASN A 57 12.50 -15.17 -9.45
C ASN A 57 12.01 -16.63 -9.54
N GLU A 58 10.89 -16.97 -8.87
CA GLU A 58 10.25 -18.27 -9.02
C GLU A 58 9.68 -18.51 -10.42
N LEU A 59 9.16 -17.47 -11.08
CA LEU A 59 8.47 -17.58 -12.37
C LEU A 59 9.09 -16.74 -13.49
N TYR A 60 9.81 -15.67 -13.15
CA TYR A 60 10.36 -14.73 -14.12
C TYR A 60 11.87 -14.58 -13.97
N LYS A 61 12.54 -14.30 -15.06
CA LYS A 61 13.96 -13.97 -15.02
C LYS A 61 14.15 -12.56 -14.45
N THR A 62 14.84 -12.47 -13.32
CA THR A 62 15.16 -11.22 -12.64
C THR A 62 16.66 -10.91 -12.68
N ASN A 63 17.05 -9.67 -12.43
CA ASN A 63 18.42 -9.33 -12.06
C ASN A 63 18.54 -9.23 -10.53
N ASN A 64 19.75 -9.36 -10.00
CA ASN A 64 20.00 -9.32 -8.57
C ASN A 64 19.56 -7.99 -7.95
N VAL A 65 19.14 -8.06 -6.69
CA VAL A 65 18.94 -6.87 -5.87
C VAL A 65 20.28 -6.15 -5.69
N ARG A 66 20.30 -4.87 -5.95
CA ARG A 66 21.51 -4.02 -5.86
C ARG A 66 21.19 -2.67 -5.23
N GLU A 67 22.18 -2.09 -4.61
CA GLU A 67 22.08 -0.69 -4.18
C GLU A 67 21.92 0.23 -5.39
N ALA A 68 21.10 1.25 -5.22
CA ALA A 68 20.83 2.28 -6.20
C ALA A 68 21.00 3.66 -5.55
N HIS A 69 20.82 4.73 -6.31
CA HIS A 69 20.95 6.09 -5.81
C HIS A 69 19.93 6.38 -4.69
N ASN A 70 20.22 7.38 -3.86
CA ASN A 70 19.33 7.88 -2.79
C ASN A 70 19.01 6.85 -1.69
N ASN A 71 19.98 6.04 -1.29
CA ASN A 71 19.80 5.05 -0.23
C ASN A 71 18.61 4.11 -0.49
N THR A 72 18.57 3.53 -1.67
CA THR A 72 17.57 2.56 -2.07
C THR A 72 18.20 1.27 -2.57
N TYR A 73 17.42 0.16 -2.49
CA TYR A 73 17.68 -1.08 -3.18
C TYR A 73 16.76 -1.22 -4.38
N ARG A 74 17.24 -1.91 -5.41
CA ARG A 74 16.50 -2.08 -6.66
C ARG A 74 16.77 -3.43 -7.31
N PHE A 75 15.73 -4.01 -7.92
CA PHE A 75 15.86 -5.07 -8.92
C PHE A 75 14.87 -4.87 -10.07
N GLY A 76 14.98 -5.65 -11.12
CA GLY A 76 14.06 -5.59 -12.25
C GLY A 76 13.79 -6.98 -12.84
N ILE A 77 12.59 -7.14 -13.40
CA ILE A 77 12.22 -8.27 -14.21
C ILE A 77 12.82 -8.07 -15.62
N SER A 78 13.37 -9.12 -16.18
CA SER A 78 14.03 -9.08 -17.49
C SER A 78 13.09 -8.52 -18.57
N SER A 79 13.64 -7.68 -19.46
CA SER A 79 12.93 -7.20 -20.65
C SER A 79 12.56 -8.32 -21.65
N LYS A 80 12.99 -9.57 -21.42
CA LYS A 80 12.57 -10.75 -22.18
C LYS A 80 11.18 -11.24 -21.78
N GLU A 81 10.69 -10.86 -20.58
CA GLU A 81 9.35 -11.17 -20.10
C GLU A 81 8.29 -10.23 -20.72
N LYS A 82 8.19 -10.27 -22.05
CA LYS A 82 7.38 -9.34 -22.86
C LYS A 82 5.89 -9.44 -22.52
N ILE A 83 5.34 -10.66 -22.47
CA ILE A 83 3.91 -10.90 -22.24
C ILE A 83 3.47 -10.28 -20.91
N LEU A 84 4.25 -10.52 -19.84
CA LEU A 84 4.00 -9.92 -18.54
C LEU A 84 4.05 -8.39 -18.62
N THR A 85 5.13 -7.84 -19.19
CA THR A 85 5.33 -6.39 -19.23
C THR A 85 4.26 -5.69 -20.07
N GLU A 86 3.88 -6.24 -21.21
CA GLU A 86 2.79 -5.72 -22.06
C GLU A 86 1.43 -5.77 -21.33
N SER A 87 1.14 -6.87 -20.63
CA SER A 87 -0.06 -6.99 -19.79
C SER A 87 -0.10 -5.90 -18.71
N MET A 88 1.01 -5.65 -18.02
CA MET A 88 1.09 -4.63 -16.97
C MET A 88 1.01 -3.21 -17.53
N ILE A 89 1.59 -2.95 -18.71
CA ILE A 89 1.43 -1.67 -19.44
C ILE A 89 -0.05 -1.44 -19.76
N ALA A 90 -0.72 -2.42 -20.35
CA ALA A 90 -2.13 -2.32 -20.72
C ALA A 90 -3.03 -1.99 -19.51
N LYS A 91 -2.69 -2.47 -18.32
CA LYS A 91 -3.42 -2.21 -17.07
C LYS A 91 -3.11 -0.86 -16.44
N THR A 92 -1.84 -0.40 -16.50
CA THR A 92 -1.35 0.71 -15.68
C THR A 92 -0.96 1.95 -16.48
N ARG A 93 -1.04 1.92 -17.83
CA ARG A 93 -0.64 3.03 -18.70
C ARG A 93 -1.70 3.35 -19.74
N TYR A 94 -1.79 4.64 -20.10
CA TYR A 94 -2.46 5.09 -21.32
C TYR A 94 -1.52 4.94 -22.52
N GLU A 95 -2.05 5.07 -23.74
CA GLU A 95 -1.26 5.03 -24.98
C GLU A 95 -0.12 6.05 -25.01
N ASN A 96 -0.33 7.22 -24.44
CA ASN A 96 0.71 8.25 -24.28
C ASN A 96 1.67 7.97 -23.11
N ASN A 97 1.68 6.75 -22.58
CA ASN A 97 2.52 6.29 -21.48
C ASN A 97 2.30 6.99 -20.12
N THR A 98 1.25 7.79 -19.93
CA THR A 98 0.90 8.31 -18.61
C THR A 98 0.27 7.23 -17.73
N ARG A 99 0.44 7.33 -16.41
CA ARG A 99 -0.15 6.37 -15.45
C ARG A 99 -1.68 6.44 -15.49
N LYS A 100 -2.33 5.28 -15.43
CA LYS A 100 -3.77 5.12 -15.19
C LYS A 100 -4.00 4.12 -14.08
N LEU A 101 -5.13 4.26 -13.38
CA LEU A 101 -5.60 3.23 -12.45
C LEU A 101 -6.20 2.05 -13.24
N PRO A 102 -5.92 0.80 -12.85
CA PRO A 102 -6.53 -0.38 -13.45
C PRO A 102 -8.06 -0.38 -13.27
N LYS A 103 -8.76 -1.18 -14.07
CA LYS A 103 -10.18 -1.44 -13.85
C LYS A 103 -10.38 -2.09 -12.49
N ILE A 104 -11.49 -1.79 -11.82
CA ILE A 104 -11.75 -2.30 -10.47
C ILE A 104 -11.78 -3.82 -10.39
N ASP A 105 -12.13 -4.52 -11.47
CA ASP A 105 -12.15 -5.99 -11.53
C ASP A 105 -10.74 -6.59 -11.46
N GLU A 106 -9.72 -5.86 -11.89
CA GLU A 106 -8.31 -6.25 -11.80
C GLU A 106 -7.72 -5.99 -10.40
N ILE A 107 -8.40 -5.19 -9.59
CA ILE A 107 -8.00 -4.88 -8.21
C ILE A 107 -8.60 -5.92 -7.27
N ASN A 108 -7.78 -6.88 -6.84
CA ASN A 108 -8.12 -7.87 -5.82
C ASN A 108 -7.43 -7.53 -4.48
N PRO A 109 -7.73 -8.23 -3.37
CA PRO A 109 -7.13 -7.94 -2.07
C PRO A 109 -5.60 -8.02 -2.04
N VAL A 110 -4.96 -8.85 -2.86
CA VAL A 110 -3.49 -8.94 -2.95
C VAL A 110 -2.92 -7.71 -3.65
N VAL A 111 -3.54 -7.24 -4.73
CA VAL A 111 -3.17 -5.95 -5.37
C VAL A 111 -3.25 -4.81 -4.36
N ILE A 112 -4.35 -4.74 -3.58
CA ILE A 112 -4.56 -3.71 -2.56
C ILE A 112 -3.50 -3.81 -1.46
N LEU A 113 -3.17 -5.03 -1.04
CA LEU A 113 -2.13 -5.28 -0.03
C LEU A 113 -0.79 -4.67 -0.47
N PHE A 114 -0.26 -5.08 -1.62
CA PHE A 114 1.06 -4.62 -2.07
C PHE A 114 1.07 -3.12 -2.37
N TRP A 115 -0.01 -2.58 -2.94
CA TRP A 115 -0.15 -1.14 -3.10
C TRP A 115 -0.13 -0.40 -1.75
N TYR A 116 -0.85 -0.91 -0.75
CA TYR A 116 -0.82 -0.33 0.59
C TYR A 116 0.54 -0.48 1.28
N LEU A 117 1.23 -1.60 1.08
CA LEU A 117 2.57 -1.80 1.64
C LEU A 117 3.57 -0.79 1.07
N ASP A 118 3.47 -0.48 -0.21
CA ASP A 118 4.34 0.48 -0.90
C ASP A 118 3.91 1.93 -0.54
N ASP A 119 2.79 2.40 -1.02
CA ASP A 119 2.32 3.79 -0.98
C ASP A 119 1.35 4.11 0.17
N GLY A 120 0.94 3.10 0.93
CA GLY A 120 0.01 3.28 2.03
C GLY A 120 0.68 3.73 3.32
N SER A 121 -0.04 4.52 4.10
CA SER A 121 0.37 4.90 5.45
C SER A 121 -0.84 4.93 6.39
N LEU A 122 -0.60 4.58 7.66
CA LEU A 122 -1.55 4.81 8.74
C LEU A 122 -0.91 5.75 9.75
N THR A 123 -1.40 6.98 9.79
CA THR A 123 -0.95 8.00 10.74
C THR A 123 -1.87 7.97 11.95
N ILE A 124 -1.27 7.98 13.15
CA ILE A 124 -1.96 8.09 14.43
C ILE A 124 -1.53 9.40 15.06
N THR A 125 -2.51 10.25 15.38
CA THR A 125 -2.28 11.58 15.94
C THR A 125 -3.10 11.74 17.20
N GLU A 126 -2.47 12.25 18.27
CA GLU A 126 -3.17 12.69 19.45
C GLU A 126 -3.73 14.09 19.24
N THR A 127 -5.01 14.26 19.57
CA THR A 127 -5.64 15.58 19.62
C THR A 127 -5.82 15.98 21.08
N LYS A 128 -5.06 16.96 21.52
CA LYS A 128 -5.21 17.59 22.84
C LYS A 128 -6.47 18.43 22.85
N ARG A 129 -7.35 18.20 23.83
CA ARG A 129 -8.61 18.94 23.98
C ARG A 129 -8.59 19.72 25.29
N LYS A 130 -8.88 21.03 25.22
CA LYS A 130 -9.03 21.87 26.40
C LYS A 130 -10.27 21.38 27.18
N ASN A 131 -10.09 20.98 28.44
CA ASN A 131 -11.18 20.48 29.35
C ASN A 131 -11.84 19.14 28.97
N ARG A 132 -11.17 18.30 28.12
CA ARG A 132 -11.64 16.93 27.80
C ARG A 132 -10.47 15.97 27.71
N LYS A 133 -10.76 14.65 27.82
CA LYS A 133 -9.73 13.64 27.57
C LYS A 133 -9.19 13.76 26.15
N ASN A 134 -7.87 13.65 26.00
CA ASN A 134 -7.22 13.59 24.70
C ASN A 134 -7.78 12.44 23.88
N SER A 135 -7.84 12.60 22.57
CA SER A 135 -8.35 11.57 21.66
C SER A 135 -7.30 11.20 20.62
N LEU A 136 -7.23 9.91 20.29
CA LEU A 136 -6.42 9.43 19.18
C LEU A 136 -7.26 9.50 17.90
N SER A 137 -6.73 10.17 16.90
CA SER A 137 -7.26 10.13 15.54
C SER A 137 -6.38 9.24 14.65
N ARG A 138 -7.00 8.58 13.71
CA ARG A 138 -6.33 7.69 12.74
C ARG A 138 -6.66 8.10 11.33
N LYS A 139 -5.65 8.11 10.49
CA LYS A 139 -5.81 8.40 9.07
C LYS A 139 -5.05 7.36 8.27
N LEU A 140 -5.78 6.49 7.58
CA LEU A 140 -5.21 5.65 6.54
C LEU A 140 -5.18 6.45 5.24
N LYS A 141 -4.05 6.43 4.56
CA LYS A 141 -3.82 7.20 3.33
C LYS A 141 -3.13 6.30 2.30
N ILE A 142 -3.50 6.44 1.02
CA ILE A 142 -2.78 5.88 -0.13
C ILE A 142 -2.45 7.02 -1.08
N SER A 143 -1.19 7.15 -1.48
CA SER A 143 -0.70 8.22 -2.35
C SER A 143 -1.09 7.99 -3.82
N LEU A 144 -1.50 9.05 -4.54
CA LEU A 144 -2.02 8.98 -5.91
C LEU A 144 -1.56 10.16 -6.78
N GLN A 145 -0.46 10.81 -6.44
CA GLN A 145 0.00 12.06 -7.06
C GLN A 145 0.22 11.98 -8.57
N SER A 146 0.53 10.79 -9.09
CA SER A 146 0.85 10.55 -10.50
C SER A 146 -0.35 10.18 -11.37
N TYR A 147 -1.55 10.15 -10.80
CA TYR A 147 -2.79 9.78 -11.51
C TYR A 147 -3.64 11.02 -11.82
N LYS A 148 -4.56 10.90 -12.79
CA LYS A 148 -5.54 11.95 -13.12
C LYS A 148 -6.65 11.97 -12.06
N ASP A 149 -7.17 13.15 -11.76
CA ASP A 149 -8.24 13.34 -10.77
C ASP A 149 -9.50 12.55 -11.13
N ASP A 150 -9.89 12.53 -12.42
CA ASP A 150 -11.06 11.78 -12.88
C ASP A 150 -10.92 10.28 -12.69
N ASP A 151 -9.71 9.72 -12.93
CA ASP A 151 -9.42 8.30 -12.67
C ASP A 151 -9.55 7.99 -11.18
N ILE A 152 -9.05 8.89 -10.32
CA ILE A 152 -9.11 8.73 -8.87
C ILE A 152 -10.57 8.77 -8.37
N LEU A 153 -11.37 9.73 -8.85
CA LEU A 153 -12.78 9.84 -8.45
C LEU A 153 -13.59 8.63 -8.90
N LYS A 154 -13.36 8.17 -10.14
CA LYS A 154 -13.96 6.94 -10.64
C LYS A 154 -13.56 5.73 -9.80
N PHE A 155 -12.27 5.59 -9.49
CA PHE A 155 -11.75 4.51 -8.65
C PHE A 155 -12.41 4.49 -7.27
N ILE A 156 -12.54 5.64 -6.59
CA ILE A 156 -13.23 5.76 -5.28
C ILE A 156 -14.65 5.21 -5.37
N SER A 157 -15.40 5.61 -6.41
CA SER A 157 -16.78 5.15 -6.62
C SER A 157 -16.86 3.65 -6.84
N ASP A 158 -16.00 3.10 -7.71
CA ASP A 158 -15.98 1.69 -8.06
C ASP A 158 -15.48 0.83 -6.88
N PHE A 159 -14.50 1.34 -6.11
CA PHE A 159 -13.99 0.67 -4.90
C PHE A 159 -15.08 0.56 -3.81
N LYS A 160 -15.87 1.63 -3.62
CA LYS A 160 -17.01 1.62 -2.71
C LYS A 160 -18.05 0.58 -3.14
N LYS A 161 -18.36 0.48 -4.43
CA LYS A 161 -19.32 -0.53 -4.94
C LYS A 161 -18.82 -1.96 -4.73
N LYS A 162 -17.53 -2.22 -4.93
CA LYS A 162 -16.95 -3.56 -4.86
C LYS A 162 -16.69 -4.04 -3.44
N TYR A 163 -16.18 -3.16 -2.56
CA TYR A 163 -15.66 -3.52 -1.24
C TYR A 163 -16.43 -2.89 -0.07
N ASP A 164 -17.43 -2.06 -0.34
CA ASP A 164 -18.17 -1.31 0.68
C ASP A 164 -17.26 -0.47 1.59
N ILE A 165 -16.20 0.11 1.01
CA ILE A 165 -15.24 0.99 1.69
C ILE A 165 -15.23 2.34 1.00
N GLU A 166 -15.51 3.42 1.76
CA GLU A 166 -15.65 4.76 1.19
C GLU A 166 -14.42 5.63 1.47
N PHE A 167 -13.48 5.65 0.54
CA PHE A 167 -12.37 6.59 0.55
C PHE A 167 -12.84 8.02 0.28
N LYS A 168 -12.13 8.99 0.87
CA LYS A 168 -12.30 10.42 0.59
C LYS A 168 -11.06 10.94 -0.16
N PRO A 169 -11.22 11.73 -1.23
CA PRO A 169 -10.09 12.36 -1.89
C PRO A 169 -9.47 13.43 -1.00
N GLN A 170 -8.15 13.50 -0.98
CA GLN A 170 -7.39 14.57 -0.34
C GLN A 170 -6.76 15.44 -1.42
N TYR A 171 -7.04 16.73 -1.34
CA TYR A 171 -6.56 17.73 -2.28
C TYR A 171 -5.37 18.49 -1.71
N GLU A 172 -4.43 18.85 -2.58
CA GLU A 172 -3.38 19.83 -2.32
C GLU A 172 -3.34 20.86 -3.46
N THR A 173 -2.88 22.07 -3.16
CA THR A 173 -2.67 23.11 -4.19
C THR A 173 -1.24 23.00 -4.71
N ILE A 174 -1.10 22.60 -5.98
CA ILE A 174 0.19 22.45 -6.66
C ILE A 174 0.26 23.49 -7.76
N LYS A 175 1.18 24.43 -7.67
CA LYS A 175 1.34 25.53 -8.65
C LYS A 175 0.02 26.27 -8.94
N GLY A 176 -0.76 26.55 -7.89
CA GLY A 176 -2.04 27.26 -8.00
C GLY A 176 -3.24 26.39 -8.40
N ASN A 177 -3.04 25.15 -8.82
CA ASN A 177 -4.11 24.22 -9.20
C ASN A 177 -4.42 23.25 -8.07
N LYS A 178 -5.70 23.06 -7.77
CA LYS A 178 -6.16 22.04 -6.82
C LYS A 178 -6.11 20.68 -7.49
N LYS A 179 -5.37 19.75 -6.88
CA LYS A 179 -5.16 18.37 -7.38
C LYS A 179 -5.39 17.34 -6.30
N ILE A 180 -5.95 16.18 -6.65
CA ILE A 180 -6.02 15.03 -5.76
C ILE A 180 -4.62 14.41 -5.65
N VAL A 181 -4.09 14.31 -4.43
CA VAL A 181 -2.76 13.73 -4.16
C VAL A 181 -2.84 12.37 -3.48
N SER A 182 -3.97 12.05 -2.87
CA SER A 182 -4.19 10.79 -2.17
C SER A 182 -5.66 10.52 -1.92
N ILE A 183 -5.96 9.28 -1.56
CA ILE A 183 -7.24 8.89 -0.98
C ILE A 183 -7.04 8.50 0.48
N CYS A 184 -8.03 8.74 1.33
CA CYS A 184 -7.89 8.49 2.76
C CYS A 184 -9.19 8.04 3.44
N LEU A 185 -9.01 7.32 4.54
CA LEU A 185 -10.03 7.00 5.53
C LEU A 185 -9.67 7.79 6.80
N ASN A 186 -10.41 8.87 7.06
CA ASN A 186 -10.14 9.80 8.17
C ASN A 186 -11.06 9.50 9.35
N ASN A 187 -10.47 9.26 10.53
CA ASN A 187 -11.18 9.10 11.81
C ASN A 187 -12.36 8.13 11.80
N ASN A 188 -12.56 7.41 10.73
CA ASN A 188 -13.57 6.38 10.62
C ASN A 188 -12.91 5.02 10.87
N LEU A 189 -12.80 4.65 12.15
CA LEU A 189 -12.16 3.39 12.55
C LEU A 189 -12.86 2.19 11.90
N LYS A 190 -14.19 2.22 11.74
CA LYS A 190 -14.96 1.16 11.08
C LYS A 190 -14.49 0.93 9.63
N GLU A 191 -14.32 2.00 8.86
CA GLU A 191 -13.84 1.89 7.47
C GLU A 191 -12.37 1.47 7.40
N ILE A 192 -11.52 1.94 8.35
CA ILE A 192 -10.13 1.49 8.44
C ILE A 192 -10.07 -0.02 8.74
N ILE A 193 -10.94 -0.52 9.61
CA ILE A 193 -11.00 -1.94 9.95
C ILE A 193 -11.50 -2.76 8.76
N LYS A 194 -12.57 -2.33 8.06
CA LYS A 194 -13.00 -2.99 6.82
C LYS A 194 -11.84 -3.10 5.82
N PHE A 195 -11.06 -2.02 5.66
CA PHE A 195 -9.89 -2.04 4.79
C PHE A 195 -8.82 -3.04 5.28
N MET A 196 -8.54 -3.05 6.58
CA MET A 196 -7.58 -4.00 7.15
C MET A 196 -8.09 -5.44 7.05
N ASP A 197 -9.38 -5.71 7.30
CA ASP A 197 -9.99 -7.04 7.15
C ASP A 197 -9.86 -7.57 5.71
N LEU A 198 -9.90 -6.69 4.71
CA LEU A 198 -9.75 -7.06 3.32
C LEU A 198 -8.36 -7.62 3.00
N ILE A 199 -7.31 -7.07 3.60
CA ILE A 199 -5.91 -7.44 3.31
C ILE A 199 -5.28 -8.34 4.37
N TYR A 200 -5.83 -8.42 5.57
CA TYR A 200 -5.28 -9.17 6.70
C TYR A 200 -5.12 -10.67 6.46
N PRO A 201 -6.00 -11.36 5.70
CA PRO A 201 -5.83 -12.78 5.40
C PRO A 201 -4.50 -13.13 4.72
N TYR A 202 -3.86 -12.15 4.11
CA TYR A 202 -2.59 -12.30 3.39
C TYR A 202 -1.36 -11.86 4.21
N LYS A 203 -1.56 -11.43 5.48
CA LYS A 203 -0.48 -10.93 6.33
C LYS A 203 0.68 -11.91 6.49
N ASN A 204 0.38 -13.20 6.62
CA ASN A 204 1.41 -14.24 6.80
C ASN A 204 2.17 -14.59 5.51
N LEU A 205 1.75 -14.02 4.37
CA LEU A 205 2.44 -14.18 3.09
C LEU A 205 3.46 -13.07 2.82
N ILE A 206 3.63 -12.11 3.73
CA ILE A 206 4.58 -11.00 3.60
C ILE A 206 5.60 -11.03 4.74
N PRO A 207 6.80 -10.46 4.55
CA PRO A 207 7.85 -10.48 5.57
C PRO A 207 7.46 -9.68 6.82
N GLU A 208 7.94 -10.12 7.98
CA GLU A 208 7.61 -9.54 9.27
C GLU A 208 7.95 -8.05 9.39
N CYS A 209 9.00 -7.60 8.69
CA CYS A 209 9.38 -6.19 8.65
C CYS A 209 8.25 -5.27 8.18
N MET A 210 7.26 -5.79 7.42
CA MET A 210 6.08 -5.05 6.93
C MET A 210 4.85 -5.20 7.84
N HIS A 211 4.87 -6.06 8.85
CA HIS A 211 3.71 -6.29 9.73
C HIS A 211 3.28 -5.05 10.51
N TYR A 212 4.18 -4.09 10.73
CA TYR A 212 3.83 -2.81 11.38
C TYR A 212 2.74 -2.02 10.62
N LYS A 213 2.63 -2.24 9.30
CA LYS A 213 1.60 -1.59 8.46
C LYS A 213 0.17 -1.98 8.88
N PHE A 214 -0.01 -3.16 9.48
CA PHE A 214 -1.31 -3.63 9.99
C PHE A 214 -1.64 -3.13 11.39
N CYS A 215 -0.69 -2.56 12.12
CA CYS A 215 -0.95 -2.08 13.47
C CYS A 215 -1.77 -0.79 13.47
N ILE A 216 -3.00 -0.87 13.94
CA ILE A 216 -3.88 0.30 14.11
C ILE A 216 -3.69 0.99 15.48
N CYS A 217 -2.78 0.48 16.31
CA CYS A 217 -2.46 1.00 17.65
C CYS A 217 -3.74 1.31 18.45
N TYR A 218 -4.60 0.30 18.59
CA TYR A 218 -5.87 0.43 19.27
C TYR A 218 -5.67 0.36 20.79
N LYS A 219 -6.25 1.33 21.50
CA LYS A 219 -6.33 1.32 22.96
C LYS A 219 -7.76 1.06 23.41
N LYS A 220 -7.95 0.04 24.26
CA LYS A 220 -9.23 -0.43 24.79
C LYS A 220 -10.10 0.65 25.50
N THR A 221 -9.50 1.76 25.92
CA THR A 221 -10.17 2.85 26.66
C THR A 221 -11.11 3.71 25.82
N LEU A 222 -11.18 3.54 24.53
CA LEU A 222 -12.09 4.27 23.63
C LEU A 222 -13.35 3.45 23.32
N GLN A 223 -14.09 3.01 24.35
CA GLN A 223 -15.51 2.61 24.29
C GLN A 223 -15.96 1.62 23.19
N MET A 224 -15.09 0.88 22.54
CA MET A 224 -15.52 -0.16 21.61
C MET A 224 -15.49 -1.54 22.30
N LYS A 225 -16.66 -2.14 22.42
CA LYS A 225 -16.97 -3.37 23.16
C LYS A 225 -16.48 -4.67 22.50
N SER A 226 -15.59 -4.68 21.53
CA SER A 226 -15.25 -5.93 20.88
C SER A 226 -13.76 -6.24 20.93
N ASP A 227 -13.45 -7.48 21.32
CA ASP A 227 -12.13 -8.09 21.26
C ASP A 227 -11.64 -8.27 19.80
N ASP A 228 -12.50 -7.97 18.81
CA ASP A 228 -12.27 -8.20 17.37
C ASP A 228 -11.10 -7.39 16.80
N TYR A 229 -10.64 -6.35 17.49
CA TYR A 229 -9.57 -5.47 16.99
C TYR A 229 -8.20 -5.77 17.57
N SER A 230 -8.09 -6.70 18.51
CA SER A 230 -6.82 -7.08 19.14
C SER A 230 -5.83 -7.65 18.10
N LYS A 231 -6.33 -8.32 17.08
CA LYS A 231 -5.52 -8.88 15.99
C LYS A 231 -4.71 -7.83 15.20
N TYR A 232 -5.11 -6.54 15.24
CA TYR A 232 -4.40 -5.45 14.58
C TYR A 232 -3.42 -4.71 15.49
N ASN A 233 -3.27 -5.14 16.74
CA ASN A 233 -2.29 -4.59 17.67
C ASN A 233 -1.07 -5.49 17.72
N ASN A 234 -0.08 -5.20 16.87
CA ASN A 234 1.19 -5.92 16.87
C ASN A 234 2.20 -5.33 17.88
N CYS A 235 1.73 -4.55 18.84
CA CYS A 235 2.56 -3.91 19.86
C CYS A 235 1.81 -3.81 21.18
N ASP A 236 2.54 -3.71 22.26
CA ASP A 236 2.01 -3.67 23.63
C ASP A 236 1.53 -2.25 24.05
N ILE A 237 0.95 -1.52 23.14
CA ILE A 237 0.43 -0.17 23.41
C ILE A 237 -0.67 -0.16 24.48
N ILE A 238 -1.38 -1.29 24.63
CA ILE A 238 -2.50 -1.40 25.60
C ILE A 238 -1.97 -1.33 27.02
N ASN A 239 -0.84 -2.02 27.29
CA ASN A 239 -0.28 -2.14 28.64
C ASN A 239 0.77 -1.05 28.92
N THR A 240 1.62 -0.73 27.94
CA THR A 240 2.76 0.16 28.13
C THR A 240 2.55 1.57 27.60
N GLY A 241 1.54 1.81 26.77
CA GLY A 241 1.37 3.06 26.03
C GLY A 241 2.34 3.23 24.88
N ILE A 242 3.33 2.34 24.72
CA ILE A 242 4.37 2.45 23.71
C ILE A 242 3.98 1.63 22.47
N CYS A 243 3.88 2.30 21.33
CA CYS A 243 3.74 1.62 20.06
C CYS A 243 5.13 1.24 19.51
N THR A 244 5.58 0.04 19.81
CA THR A 244 6.89 -0.48 19.38
C THR A 244 6.99 -0.60 17.86
N CYS A 245 5.92 -1.03 17.19
CA CYS A 245 5.89 -1.17 15.73
C CYS A 245 6.00 0.18 14.99
N ARG A 246 5.62 1.31 15.61
CA ARG A 246 5.71 2.66 15.01
C ARG A 246 6.72 3.55 15.73
N LYS A 247 7.44 3.03 16.72
CA LYS A 247 8.41 3.78 17.55
C LYS A 247 7.80 5.08 18.13
N LYS A 248 6.55 5.00 18.60
CA LYS A 248 5.81 6.13 19.18
C LYS A 248 5.43 5.83 20.63
N ASP A 249 5.65 6.81 21.51
CA ASP A 249 5.27 6.76 22.92
C ASP A 249 3.93 7.47 23.11
N PHE A 250 2.95 6.73 23.65
CA PHE A 250 1.63 7.21 24.04
C PHE A 250 1.35 6.91 25.50
N SER A 251 2.39 6.62 26.32
CA SER A 251 2.24 6.26 27.75
C SER A 251 1.49 7.34 28.55
N HIS A 252 1.65 8.61 28.15
CA HIS A 252 0.92 9.74 28.74
C HIS A 252 -0.61 9.70 28.53
N LEU A 253 -1.13 8.74 27.74
CA LEU A 253 -2.55 8.51 27.52
C LEU A 253 -3.09 7.36 28.38
N LEU A 254 -2.21 6.62 29.08
CA LEU A 254 -2.58 5.58 30.04
C LEU A 254 -3.07 6.20 31.34
#